data_48f563665c9e377c3d6db29a6fb98a2f
#
_entry.id   48f563665c9e377c3d6db29a6fb98a2f
#
_cell.length_a   1.000
_cell.length_b   1.000
_cell.length_c   1.000
_cell.angle_alpha   90.00
_cell.angle_beta   90.00
_cell.angle_gamma   90.00
#
_symmetry.space_group_name_H-M   'P 1'
#
loop_
_entity.id
_entity.type
_entity.pdbx_description
1 polymer ?
#
loop_
_entity_poly.entity_id
_entity_poly.type
_entity_poly.pdbx_seq_one_letter_code
_entity_poly.pdbx_strand_id
1 'polypeptide(L)'
;MTIDEILEKALEREPLTREEAYKLYDEAPLQLLCGVADTIRRSVVRDPNVVTWQIDRNVNITNVCKSGCKFCNFHCKPPEAQKAYITTMAEYREKTEDATASGAGQLLLQGALHP
;
A
#
# COMPACT_ATOMS: atom_id res chain seq x y z
N MET A 1 -3.80 3.45 -30.29
CA MET A 1 -4.86 4.18 -29.59
C MET A 1 -4.26 5.48 -29.02
N THR A 2 -5.00 6.56 -29.09
CA THR A 2 -4.68 7.84 -28.46
C THR A 2 -4.91 7.75 -26.95
N ILE A 3 -4.44 8.75 -26.20
CA ILE A 3 -4.71 8.84 -24.74
C ILE A 3 -6.21 8.91 -24.49
N ASP A 4 -6.93 9.73 -25.26
CA ASP A 4 -8.38 9.89 -25.08
C ASP A 4 -9.15 8.58 -25.35
N GLU A 5 -8.83 7.86 -26.40
CA GLU A 5 -9.44 6.54 -26.70
C GLU A 5 -9.19 5.51 -25.57
N ILE A 6 -8.00 5.53 -24.95
CA ILE A 6 -7.69 4.63 -23.83
C ILE A 6 -8.48 5.05 -22.59
N LEU A 7 -8.64 6.34 -22.35
CA LEU A 7 -9.40 6.86 -21.22
C LEU A 7 -10.91 6.63 -21.38
N GLU A 8 -11.44 6.72 -22.59
CA GLU A 8 -12.84 6.35 -22.89
C GLU A 8 -13.07 4.86 -22.62
N LYS A 9 -12.17 4.01 -23.07
CA LYS A 9 -12.19 2.57 -22.77
C LYS A 9 -12.18 2.31 -21.27
N ALA A 10 -11.37 3.05 -20.51
CA ALA A 10 -11.33 2.94 -19.04
C ALA A 10 -12.64 3.38 -18.39
N LEU A 11 -13.30 4.44 -18.89
CA LEU A 11 -14.62 4.89 -18.42
C LEU A 11 -15.70 3.82 -18.64
N GLU A 12 -15.63 3.08 -19.72
CA GLU A 12 -16.50 1.94 -20.03
C GLU A 12 -16.16 0.69 -19.19
N ARG A 13 -15.11 0.78 -18.37
CA ARG A 13 -14.58 -0.29 -17.51
C ARG A 13 -14.06 -1.50 -18.29
N GLU A 14 -13.64 -1.29 -19.51
CA GLU A 14 -12.94 -2.31 -20.26
C GLU A 14 -11.50 -2.46 -19.72
N PRO A 15 -10.99 -3.71 -19.61
CA PRO A 15 -9.62 -3.95 -19.17
C PRO A 15 -8.61 -3.29 -20.11
N LEU A 16 -7.68 -2.54 -19.55
CA LEU A 16 -6.56 -1.97 -20.29
C LEU A 16 -5.46 -3.03 -20.50
N THR A 17 -4.86 -3.01 -21.69
CA THR A 17 -3.65 -3.79 -21.91
C THR A 17 -2.47 -3.18 -21.18
N ARG A 18 -1.38 -3.93 -21.08
CA ARG A 18 -0.14 -3.44 -20.47
C ARG A 18 0.42 -2.22 -21.21
N GLU A 19 0.39 -2.27 -22.52
CA GLU A 19 0.88 -1.20 -23.41
C GLU A 19 0.04 0.08 -23.25
N GLU A 20 -1.29 -0.06 -23.18
CA GLU A 20 -2.20 1.05 -22.92
C GLU A 20 -1.93 1.67 -21.52
N ALA A 21 -1.74 0.85 -20.51
CA ALA A 21 -1.42 1.33 -19.15
C ALA A 21 -0.07 2.06 -19.10
N TYR A 22 0.96 1.56 -19.78
CA TYR A 22 2.24 2.25 -19.92
C TYR A 22 2.10 3.58 -20.62
N LYS A 23 1.34 3.63 -21.71
CA LYS A 23 1.11 4.86 -22.44
C LYS A 23 0.41 5.92 -21.59
N LEU A 24 -0.59 5.53 -20.79
CA LEU A 24 -1.23 6.44 -19.85
C LEU A 24 -0.23 6.95 -18.79
N TYR A 25 0.61 6.07 -18.27
CA TYR A 25 1.60 6.43 -17.25
C TYR A 25 2.63 7.44 -17.77
N ASP A 26 3.12 7.26 -18.98
CA ASP A 26 4.19 8.08 -19.54
C ASP A 26 3.69 9.39 -20.18
N GLU A 27 2.51 9.38 -20.79
CA GLU A 27 2.09 10.46 -21.69
C GLU A 27 0.83 11.21 -21.19
N ALA A 28 -0.01 10.58 -20.33
CA ALA A 28 -1.27 11.22 -19.97
C ALA A 28 -1.08 12.34 -18.92
N PRO A 29 -1.73 13.52 -19.08
CA PRO A 29 -1.74 14.55 -18.06
C PRO A 29 -2.35 14.02 -16.74
N LEU A 30 -1.67 14.24 -15.61
CA LEU A 30 -2.11 13.76 -14.31
C LEU A 30 -3.55 14.19 -13.96
N GLN A 31 -3.90 15.44 -14.28
CA GLN A 31 -5.25 15.96 -14.00
C GLN A 31 -6.32 15.17 -14.74
N LEU A 32 -6.03 14.75 -15.97
CA LEU A 32 -6.94 13.96 -16.78
C LEU A 32 -7.11 12.54 -16.19
N LEU A 33 -5.99 11.92 -15.80
CA LEU A 33 -6.03 10.63 -15.08
C LEU A 33 -6.84 10.71 -13.79
N CYS A 34 -6.61 11.74 -12.97
CA CYS A 34 -7.36 11.95 -11.74
C CYS A 34 -8.86 12.15 -11.99
N GLY A 35 -9.23 12.92 -13.03
CA GLY A 35 -10.62 13.16 -13.39
C GLY A 35 -11.34 11.87 -13.82
N VAL A 36 -10.71 11.06 -14.67
CA VAL A 36 -11.26 9.79 -15.11
C VAL A 36 -11.34 8.80 -13.94
N ALA A 37 -10.29 8.70 -13.12
CA ALA A 37 -10.28 7.83 -11.95
C ALA A 37 -11.38 8.21 -10.93
N ASP A 38 -11.58 9.51 -10.66
CA ASP A 38 -12.67 9.95 -9.77
C ASP A 38 -14.05 9.67 -10.37
N THR A 39 -14.22 9.84 -11.67
CA THR A 39 -15.47 9.49 -12.36
C THR A 39 -15.80 8.01 -12.20
N ILE A 40 -14.82 7.13 -12.42
CA ILE A 40 -14.97 5.69 -12.21
C ILE A 40 -15.26 5.39 -10.74
N ARG A 41 -14.49 5.99 -9.80
CA ARG A 41 -14.73 5.82 -8.37
C ARG A 41 -16.17 6.16 -8.00
N ARG A 42 -16.67 7.31 -8.42
CA ARG A 42 -18.05 7.77 -8.12
C ARG A 42 -19.11 6.83 -8.65
N SER A 43 -18.84 6.13 -9.74
CA SER A 43 -19.78 5.17 -10.33
C SER A 43 -19.83 3.83 -9.61
N VAL A 44 -18.83 3.51 -8.75
CA VAL A 44 -18.72 2.19 -8.08
C VAL A 44 -18.95 2.24 -6.58
N VAL A 45 -18.71 3.40 -5.93
CA VAL A 45 -18.90 3.51 -4.49
C VAL A 45 -20.37 3.77 -4.14
N ARG A 46 -20.78 3.29 -2.97
CA ARG A 46 -22.17 3.43 -2.51
C ARG A 46 -22.58 4.88 -2.30
N ASP A 47 -21.68 5.69 -1.74
CA ASP A 47 -21.88 7.13 -1.55
C ASP A 47 -20.64 7.88 -2.08
N PRO A 48 -20.75 8.55 -3.23
CA PRO A 48 -19.62 9.25 -3.85
C PRO A 48 -19.12 10.47 -3.05
N ASN A 49 -19.91 10.96 -2.09
CA ASN A 49 -19.53 12.10 -1.25
C ASN A 49 -18.77 11.68 0.02
N VAL A 50 -18.71 10.37 0.29
CA VAL A 50 -17.97 9.82 1.44
C VAL A 50 -16.65 9.23 1.00
N VAL A 51 -15.58 9.69 1.63
CA VAL A 51 -14.24 9.09 1.55
C VAL A 51 -13.87 8.61 2.95
N THR A 52 -13.68 7.31 3.08
CA THR A 52 -13.23 6.71 4.34
C THR A 52 -11.70 6.70 4.40
N TRP A 53 -11.17 6.91 5.58
CA TRP A 53 -9.75 6.84 5.86
C TRP A 53 -9.52 6.38 7.29
N GLN A 54 -8.35 5.87 7.57
CA GLN A 54 -7.93 5.56 8.94
C GLN A 54 -6.44 5.82 9.10
N ILE A 55 -6.03 6.11 10.32
CA ILE A 55 -4.64 6.12 10.71
C ILE A 55 -4.36 4.78 11.37
N ASP A 56 -3.39 4.06 10.84
CA ASP A 56 -2.86 2.86 11.47
C ASP A 56 -1.34 2.95 11.64
N ARG A 57 -0.81 2.12 12.53
CA ARG A 57 0.62 1.99 12.75
C ARG A 57 1.04 0.55 12.51
N ASN A 58 1.95 0.36 11.56
CA ASN A 58 2.59 -0.92 11.39
C ASN A 58 3.70 -1.10 12.42
N VAL A 59 3.67 -2.20 13.15
CA VAL A 59 4.70 -2.59 14.12
C VAL A 59 5.18 -3.99 13.78
N ASN A 60 6.41 -4.06 13.28
CA ASN A 60 7.01 -5.35 12.98
C ASN A 60 7.58 -6.01 14.23
N ILE A 61 7.23 -7.26 14.45
CA ILE A 61 7.67 -8.02 15.61
C ILE A 61 9.16 -8.33 15.52
N THR A 62 9.60 -8.77 14.34
CA THR A 62 11.00 -9.10 14.04
C THR A 62 11.20 -9.09 12.54
N ASN A 63 12.41 -8.88 12.08
CA ASN A 63 12.79 -9.09 10.68
C ASN A 63 13.51 -10.43 10.47
N VAL A 64 13.82 -11.18 11.53
CA VAL A 64 14.44 -12.51 11.40
C VAL A 64 13.41 -13.50 10.91
N CYS A 65 13.64 -14.08 9.71
CA CYS A 65 12.67 -14.95 9.07
C CYS A 65 13.35 -16.11 8.35
N LYS A 66 12.89 -17.33 8.64
CA LYS A 66 13.37 -18.53 7.95
C LYS A 66 12.69 -18.81 6.61
N SER A 67 11.61 -18.10 6.29
CA SER A 67 10.80 -18.38 5.10
C SER A 67 11.50 -18.07 3.78
N GLY A 68 12.35 -17.02 3.72
CA GLY A 68 13.13 -16.67 2.53
C GLY A 68 12.31 -16.29 1.29
N CYS A 69 11.16 -15.65 1.46
CA CYS A 69 10.30 -15.21 0.35
C CYS A 69 11.07 -14.32 -0.63
N LYS A 70 11.00 -14.62 -1.92
CA LYS A 70 11.78 -13.94 -2.96
C LYS A 70 11.46 -12.44 -3.12
N PHE A 71 10.23 -12.04 -2.84
CA PHE A 71 9.81 -10.63 -2.94
C PHE A 71 10.11 -9.82 -1.68
N CYS A 72 10.35 -10.48 -0.53
CA CYS A 72 10.50 -9.82 0.75
C CYS A 72 11.92 -9.25 0.93
N ASN A 73 12.06 -7.95 0.79
CA ASN A 73 13.32 -7.24 1.06
C ASN A 73 13.50 -6.90 2.55
N PHE A 74 12.55 -7.27 3.40
CA PHE A 74 12.52 -6.92 4.80
C PHE A 74 13.17 -7.97 5.70
N HIS A 75 13.14 -9.24 5.30
CA HIS A 75 13.69 -10.33 6.10
C HIS A 75 15.21 -10.32 6.16
N CYS A 76 15.75 -10.69 7.32
CA CYS A 76 17.14 -11.11 7.43
C CYS A 76 17.22 -12.58 7.78
N LYS A 77 18.25 -13.25 7.27
CA LYS A 77 18.57 -14.63 7.65
C LYS A 77 19.64 -14.65 8.75
N PRO A 78 19.58 -15.58 9.69
CA PRO A 78 20.77 -15.85 10.48
C PRO A 78 21.91 -16.32 9.50
N PRO A 79 23.08 -15.73 9.49
CA PRO A 79 23.81 -15.00 10.51
C PRO A 79 23.92 -13.49 10.27
N GLU A 80 23.02 -12.85 9.55
CA GLU A 80 23.06 -11.40 9.33
C GLU A 80 22.68 -10.63 10.63
N ALA A 81 23.30 -10.99 11.73
CA ALA A 81 22.98 -10.54 13.08
C ALA A 81 23.01 -9.00 13.26
N GLN A 82 23.73 -8.29 12.39
CA GLN A 82 23.85 -6.82 12.47
C GLN A 82 22.55 -6.10 12.08
N LYS A 83 21.67 -6.75 11.33
CA LYS A 83 20.39 -6.20 10.88
C LYS A 83 19.19 -6.82 11.62
N ALA A 84 19.44 -7.88 12.38
CA ALA A 84 18.41 -8.62 13.08
C ALA A 84 17.89 -7.84 14.29
N TYR A 85 16.57 -7.79 14.46
CA TYR A 85 15.95 -7.24 15.66
C TYR A 85 14.73 -8.04 16.07
N ILE A 86 14.41 -7.94 17.35
CA ILE A 86 13.12 -8.33 17.93
C ILE A 86 12.62 -7.12 18.68
N THR A 87 11.41 -6.66 18.34
CA THR A 87 10.80 -5.50 19.00
C THR A 87 10.52 -5.82 20.46
N THR A 88 11.04 -5.01 21.36
CA THR A 88 10.87 -5.14 22.79
C THR A 88 9.51 -4.63 23.26
N MET A 89 9.08 -5.02 24.45
CA MET A 89 7.84 -4.50 25.04
C MET A 89 7.87 -2.98 25.28
N ALA A 90 9.05 -2.41 25.54
CA ALA A 90 9.21 -0.97 25.66
C ALA A 90 8.96 -0.26 24.34
N GLU A 91 9.55 -0.77 23.24
CA GLU A 91 9.33 -0.24 21.89
C GLU A 91 7.87 -0.42 21.42
N TYR A 92 7.22 -1.53 21.78
CA TYR A 92 5.78 -1.69 21.52
C TYR A 92 4.95 -0.62 22.19
N ARG A 93 5.27 -0.34 23.46
CA ARG A 93 4.56 0.69 24.23
C ARG A 93 4.75 2.06 23.60
N GLU A 94 5.99 2.46 23.34
CA GLU A 94 6.32 3.73 22.68
C GLU A 94 5.56 3.89 21.36
N LYS A 95 5.65 2.90 20.48
CA LYS A 95 4.97 2.92 19.17
C LYS A 95 3.44 2.97 19.31
N THR A 96 2.88 2.34 20.35
CA THR A 96 1.43 2.38 20.61
C THR A 96 1.00 3.75 21.14
N GLU A 97 1.78 4.35 22.03
CA GLU A 97 1.52 5.69 22.56
C GLU A 97 1.60 6.74 21.46
N ASP A 98 2.62 6.69 20.60
CA ASP A 98 2.77 7.55 19.41
C ASP A 98 1.57 7.41 18.44
N ALA A 99 1.17 6.17 18.16
CA ALA A 99 0.04 5.88 17.31
C ALA A 99 -1.25 6.46 17.89
N THR A 100 -1.49 6.26 19.18
CA THR A 100 -2.67 6.78 19.87
C THR A 100 -2.68 8.30 19.88
N ALA A 101 -1.54 8.94 20.15
CA ALA A 101 -1.39 10.40 20.12
C ALA A 101 -1.66 10.97 18.72
N SER A 102 -1.37 10.22 17.68
CA SER A 102 -1.66 10.56 16.27
C SER A 102 -3.09 10.26 15.85
N GLY A 103 -3.95 9.75 16.73
CA GLY A 103 -5.34 9.39 16.44
C GLY A 103 -5.50 8.04 15.72
N ALA A 104 -4.51 7.17 15.77
CA ALA A 104 -4.61 5.83 15.18
C ALA A 104 -5.64 4.98 15.92
N GLY A 105 -6.52 4.33 15.15
CA GLY A 105 -7.51 3.38 15.66
C GLY A 105 -7.07 1.92 15.57
N GLN A 106 -5.91 1.64 14.97
CA GLN A 106 -5.46 0.29 14.68
C GLN A 106 -3.93 0.18 14.71
N LEU A 107 -3.46 -0.96 15.24
CA LEU A 107 -2.07 -1.41 15.09
C LEU A 107 -2.04 -2.63 14.19
N LEU A 108 -1.17 -2.62 13.20
CA LEU A 108 -0.87 -3.76 12.34
C LEU A 108 0.39 -4.45 12.86
N LEU A 109 0.21 -5.55 13.57
CA LEU A 109 1.32 -6.36 14.05
C LEU A 109 1.74 -7.34 12.95
N GLN A 110 2.83 -7.02 12.29
CA GLN A 110 3.39 -7.90 11.27
C GLN A 110 4.61 -8.64 11.82
N GLY A 111 4.64 -9.93 11.54
CA GLY A 111 5.72 -10.79 12.00
C GLY A 111 6.47 -11.45 10.86
N ALA A 112 7.57 -12.06 11.25
CA ALA A 112 8.33 -12.98 10.43
C ALA A 112 8.31 -14.37 11.08
N LEU A 113 8.64 -15.40 10.33
CA LEU A 113 8.80 -16.76 10.88
C LEU A 113 10.16 -16.85 11.60
N HIS A 114 10.21 -16.33 12.82
CA HIS A 114 11.40 -16.43 13.66
C HIS A 114 11.64 -17.89 14.04
N PRO A 115 12.90 -18.41 13.98
CA PRO A 115 13.25 -19.79 14.41
C PRO A 115 12.91 -20.06 15.86
#